data_8c7ec423db845817b39a0333c1aee42a
#
_entry.id   8c7ec423db845817b39a0333c1aee42a
#
_cell.length_a   1.000
_cell.length_b   1.000
_cell.length_c   1.000
_cell.angle_alpha   90.00
_cell.angle_beta   90.00
_cell.angle_gamma   90.00
#
_symmetry.space_group_name_H-M   'P 1'
#
loop_
_entity.id
_entity.type
_entity.pdbx_description
1 polymer ?
#
loop_
_entity_poly.entity_id
_entity_poly.type
_entity_poly.pdbx_seq_one_letter_code
_entity_poly.pdbx_strand_id
1 'polypeptide(L)'
;RAASECGVSKAMLGQIERGESSPTVATLWKIATGFGTSLSTFLEPSPAEQGGMTLRSADAVRQRPAADQMLIAPLFPFDARYGFELFELTLLPGYERLSEPHSEGVVEHVVVVRGEMELLVRDVWQPLKEGEAVRFAADQPHGYRNPGTLPAVFHNLIYYPPGSARQSR
;
A
#
# COMPACT_ATOMS: atom_id res chain seq x y z
N ARG A 1 3.42 -4.16 -23.47
CA ARG A 1 2.86 -2.85 -23.13
C ARG A 1 2.61 -2.77 -21.62
N ALA A 2 1.75 -3.63 -21.04
CA ALA A 2 1.42 -3.63 -19.61
C ALA A 2 2.66 -3.68 -18.69
N ALA A 3 3.59 -4.60 -18.93
CA ALA A 3 4.82 -4.72 -18.12
C ALA A 3 5.67 -3.44 -18.10
N SER A 4 5.74 -2.74 -19.23
CA SER A 4 6.45 -1.46 -19.33
C SER A 4 5.74 -0.34 -18.57
N GLU A 5 4.41 -0.32 -18.58
CA GLU A 5 3.60 0.66 -17.85
C GLU A 5 3.70 0.46 -16.33
N CYS A 6 3.87 -0.79 -15.89
CA CYS A 6 4.00 -1.14 -14.47
C CYS A 6 5.45 -1.14 -13.95
N GLY A 7 6.45 -0.92 -14.81
CA GLY A 7 7.86 -1.00 -14.39
C GLY A 7 8.29 -2.38 -13.90
N VAL A 8 7.65 -3.45 -14.39
CA VAL A 8 8.01 -4.85 -14.11
C VAL A 8 8.44 -5.57 -15.39
N SER A 9 9.22 -6.65 -15.25
CA SER A 9 9.61 -7.43 -16.43
C SER A 9 8.42 -8.19 -17.02
N LYS A 10 8.43 -8.42 -18.34
CA LYS A 10 7.41 -9.26 -19.00
C LYS A 10 7.36 -10.68 -18.44
N ALA A 11 8.52 -11.23 -18.09
CA ALA A 11 8.62 -12.55 -17.49
C ALA A 11 7.93 -12.60 -16.12
N MET A 12 8.20 -11.62 -15.26
CA MET A 12 7.57 -11.50 -13.93
C MET A 12 6.06 -11.36 -14.04
N LEU A 13 5.58 -10.45 -14.89
CA LEU A 13 4.13 -10.25 -15.06
C LEU A 13 3.47 -11.54 -15.55
N GLY A 14 4.06 -12.23 -16.54
CA GLY A 14 3.55 -13.50 -17.04
C GLY A 14 3.55 -14.61 -15.99
N GLN A 15 4.56 -14.70 -15.12
CA GLN A 15 4.57 -15.67 -14.00
C GLN A 15 3.46 -15.39 -13.00
N ILE A 16 3.19 -14.10 -12.68
CA ILE A 16 2.10 -13.69 -11.81
C ILE A 16 0.74 -14.06 -12.43
N GLU A 17 0.53 -13.75 -13.71
CA GLU A 17 -0.72 -14.06 -14.43
C GLU A 17 -1.02 -15.58 -14.47
N ARG A 18 0.01 -16.42 -14.54
CA ARG A 18 -0.16 -17.89 -14.54
C ARG A 18 -0.18 -18.50 -13.13
N GLY A 19 -0.07 -17.67 -12.07
CA GLY A 19 -0.02 -18.15 -10.69
C GLY A 19 1.29 -18.90 -10.34
N GLU A 20 2.33 -18.77 -11.16
CA GLU A 20 3.64 -19.41 -10.94
C GLU A 20 4.52 -18.65 -9.95
N SER A 21 4.19 -17.42 -9.66
CA SER A 21 4.89 -16.54 -8.72
C SER A 21 3.91 -15.69 -7.94
N SER A 22 4.14 -15.57 -6.63
CA SER A 22 3.41 -14.64 -5.76
C SER A 22 4.17 -13.32 -5.70
N PRO A 23 3.58 -12.19 -6.14
CA PRO A 23 4.24 -10.90 -6.11
C PRO A 23 4.42 -10.40 -4.67
N THR A 24 5.48 -9.62 -4.42
CA THR A 24 5.64 -8.86 -3.19
C THR A 24 4.67 -7.68 -3.14
N VAL A 25 4.44 -7.08 -1.95
CA VAL A 25 3.63 -5.86 -1.83
C VAL A 25 4.20 -4.75 -2.72
N ALA A 26 5.53 -4.61 -2.77
CA ALA A 26 6.20 -3.65 -3.65
C ALA A 26 5.87 -3.88 -5.13
N THR A 27 5.83 -5.14 -5.57
CA THR A 27 5.48 -5.51 -6.94
C THR A 27 3.99 -5.21 -7.23
N LEU A 28 3.10 -5.56 -6.30
CA LEU A 28 1.66 -5.26 -6.43
C LEU A 28 1.41 -3.75 -6.51
N TRP A 29 2.16 -2.98 -5.74
CA TRP A 29 2.06 -1.52 -5.78
C TRP A 29 2.49 -0.93 -7.13
N LYS A 30 3.61 -1.39 -7.68
CA LYS A 30 4.06 -1.01 -9.03
C LYS A 30 2.99 -1.33 -10.09
N ILE A 31 2.40 -2.53 -9.99
CA ILE A 31 1.34 -2.95 -10.92
C ILE A 31 0.12 -2.04 -10.76
N ALA A 32 -0.32 -1.78 -9.52
CA ALA A 32 -1.45 -0.90 -9.25
C ALA A 32 -1.22 0.52 -9.80
N THR A 33 -0.06 1.11 -9.51
CA THR A 33 0.33 2.43 -10.02
C THR A 33 0.38 2.46 -11.56
N GLY A 34 1.00 1.45 -12.18
CA GLY A 34 1.10 1.38 -13.64
C GLY A 34 -0.24 1.23 -14.36
N PHE A 35 -1.21 0.57 -13.73
CA PHE A 35 -2.58 0.47 -14.24
C PHE A 35 -3.49 1.63 -13.78
N GLY A 36 -3.00 2.53 -12.93
CA GLY A 36 -3.80 3.63 -12.39
C GLY A 36 -4.97 3.14 -11.53
N THR A 37 -4.80 2.03 -10.81
CA THR A 37 -5.80 1.44 -9.94
C THR A 37 -5.31 1.39 -8.49
N SER A 38 -6.21 1.12 -7.54
CA SER A 38 -5.86 0.98 -6.13
C SER A 38 -5.17 -0.37 -5.86
N LEU A 39 -4.29 -0.41 -4.85
CA LEU A 39 -3.61 -1.64 -4.43
C LEU A 39 -4.61 -2.70 -3.98
N SER A 40 -5.65 -2.30 -3.26
CA SER A 40 -6.66 -3.22 -2.72
C SER A 40 -7.38 -4.02 -3.81
N THR A 41 -7.46 -3.51 -5.04
CA THR A 41 -8.03 -4.23 -6.20
C THR A 41 -7.35 -5.58 -6.45
N PHE A 42 -6.07 -5.72 -6.09
CA PHE A 42 -5.31 -6.96 -6.25
C PHE A 42 -5.30 -7.85 -5.01
N LEU A 43 -5.79 -7.34 -3.89
CA LEU A 43 -5.79 -8.05 -2.60
C LEU A 43 -7.17 -8.61 -2.26
N GLU A 44 -8.21 -7.87 -2.58
CA GLU A 44 -9.60 -8.27 -2.30
C GLU A 44 -10.55 -7.76 -3.39
N PRO A 45 -11.63 -8.50 -3.68
CA PRO A 45 -12.75 -7.97 -4.46
C PRO A 45 -13.32 -6.71 -3.78
N SER A 46 -13.76 -5.72 -4.57
CA SER A 46 -14.47 -4.57 -4.02
C SER A 46 -15.66 -5.06 -3.18
N PRO A 47 -15.87 -4.47 -1.98
CA PRO A 47 -16.99 -4.85 -1.15
C PRO A 47 -18.29 -4.70 -1.93
N ALA A 48 -19.13 -5.72 -1.91
CA ALA A 48 -20.50 -5.58 -2.40
C ALA A 48 -21.20 -4.43 -1.65
N GLU A 49 -22.05 -3.68 -2.35
CA GLU A 49 -22.83 -2.59 -1.76
C GLU A 49 -23.69 -3.11 -0.61
N GLN A 50 -23.15 -3.09 0.59
CA GLN A 50 -23.89 -3.39 1.81
C GLN A 50 -24.02 -2.08 2.58
N GLY A 51 -25.22 -1.53 2.60
CA GLY A 51 -25.54 -0.46 3.52
C GLY A 51 -25.44 -0.96 4.95
N GLY A 52 -24.87 -0.17 5.86
CA GLY A 52 -24.75 -0.49 7.26
C GLY A 52 -23.32 -0.40 7.81
N MET A 53 -23.12 -0.94 9.01
CA MET A 53 -21.82 -0.98 9.67
C MET A 53 -20.97 -2.12 9.09
N THR A 54 -19.75 -1.82 8.67
CA THR A 54 -18.76 -2.83 8.27
C THR A 54 -17.70 -2.95 9.36
N LEU A 55 -17.61 -4.13 9.99
CA LEU A 55 -16.56 -4.45 10.97
C LEU A 55 -15.50 -5.34 10.29
N ARG A 56 -14.23 -4.95 10.41
CA ARG A 56 -13.09 -5.74 9.91
C ARG A 56 -12.01 -5.86 10.96
N SER A 57 -11.33 -6.98 10.96
CA SER A 57 -10.18 -7.25 11.84
C SER A 57 -8.93 -7.40 10.99
N ALA A 58 -7.86 -6.68 11.35
CA ALA A 58 -6.58 -6.79 10.68
C ALA A 58 -6.05 -8.24 10.69
N ASP A 59 -6.22 -8.96 11.80
CA ASP A 59 -5.76 -10.36 11.91
C ASP A 59 -6.50 -11.30 10.96
N ALA A 60 -7.78 -11.03 10.69
CA ALA A 60 -8.57 -11.86 9.78
C ALA A 60 -8.23 -11.63 8.30
N VAL A 61 -7.77 -10.43 7.93
CA VAL A 61 -7.50 -10.04 6.54
C VAL A 61 -6.01 -9.89 6.23
N ARG A 62 -5.13 -10.08 7.22
CA ARG A 62 -3.69 -9.92 7.06
C ARG A 62 -3.11 -10.96 6.11
N GLN A 63 -2.40 -10.47 5.12
CA GLN A 63 -1.70 -11.27 4.14
C GLN A 63 -0.18 -11.07 4.30
N ARG A 64 0.56 -12.15 4.07
CA ARG A 64 2.00 -12.11 3.93
C ARG A 64 2.33 -12.57 2.52
N PRO A 65 2.56 -11.64 1.60
CA PRO A 65 3.06 -12.01 0.28
C PRO A 65 4.36 -12.81 0.40
N ALA A 66 4.57 -13.76 -0.51
CA ALA A 66 5.70 -14.69 -0.42
C ALA A 66 7.03 -13.95 -0.27
N ALA A 67 7.83 -14.36 0.73
CA ALA A 67 9.16 -13.82 1.04
C ALA A 67 9.21 -12.31 1.34
N ASP A 68 8.09 -11.62 1.51
CA ASP A 68 8.08 -10.21 1.88
C ASP A 68 8.25 -10.03 3.39
N GLN A 69 8.98 -8.98 3.78
CA GLN A 69 9.12 -8.55 5.18
C GLN A 69 8.09 -7.46 5.54
N MET A 70 7.12 -7.20 4.67
CA MET A 70 5.95 -6.39 4.93
C MET A 70 4.71 -7.29 4.97
N LEU A 71 3.92 -7.17 6.04
CA LEU A 71 2.58 -7.75 6.13
C LEU A 71 1.56 -6.67 5.80
N ILE A 72 0.49 -7.03 5.12
CA ILE A 72 -0.56 -6.11 4.70
C ILE A 72 -1.95 -6.64 5.08
N ALA A 73 -2.74 -5.79 5.72
CA ALA A 73 -4.14 -6.05 6.04
C ALA A 73 -5.01 -4.94 5.44
N PRO A 74 -5.74 -5.21 4.34
CA PRO A 74 -6.66 -4.23 3.76
C PRO A 74 -7.90 -4.10 4.66
N LEU A 75 -7.90 -3.10 5.54
CA LEU A 75 -9.02 -2.84 6.45
C LEU A 75 -10.23 -2.32 5.69
N PHE A 76 -10.03 -1.32 4.84
CA PHE A 76 -11.06 -0.84 3.93
C PHE A 76 -10.47 -0.73 2.53
N PRO A 77 -10.81 -1.67 1.62
CA PRO A 77 -10.44 -1.58 0.21
C PRO A 77 -10.99 -0.30 -0.42
N PHE A 78 -10.38 0.12 -1.53
CA PHE A 78 -10.82 1.32 -2.24
C PHE A 78 -12.30 1.27 -2.59
N ASP A 79 -12.99 2.34 -2.23
CA ASP A 79 -14.39 2.58 -2.58
C ASP A 79 -14.50 3.98 -3.19
N ALA A 80 -14.98 4.06 -4.43
CA ALA A 80 -15.09 5.32 -5.15
C ALA A 80 -16.04 6.34 -4.47
N ARG A 81 -16.96 5.86 -3.62
CA ARG A 81 -17.87 6.74 -2.84
C ARG A 81 -17.11 7.55 -1.79
N TYR A 82 -16.03 6.99 -1.25
CA TYR A 82 -15.24 7.60 -0.19
C TYR A 82 -13.90 8.13 -0.68
N GLY A 83 -13.40 7.62 -1.81
CA GLY A 83 -12.16 8.06 -2.43
C GLY A 83 -10.88 7.66 -1.67
N PHE A 84 -10.92 6.66 -0.81
CA PHE A 84 -9.76 6.20 -0.08
C PHE A 84 -9.72 4.67 0.06
N GLU A 85 -8.56 4.17 0.43
CA GLU A 85 -8.37 2.83 0.98
C GLU A 85 -7.58 2.92 2.28
N LEU A 86 -7.77 1.97 3.20
CA LEU A 86 -7.10 1.93 4.50
C LEU A 86 -6.47 0.57 4.73
N PHE A 87 -5.19 0.58 5.04
CA PHE A 87 -4.40 -0.60 5.38
C PHE A 87 -3.90 -0.54 6.82
N GLU A 88 -3.75 -1.71 7.46
CA GLU A 88 -2.77 -1.89 8.50
C GLU A 88 -1.56 -2.58 7.89
N LEU A 89 -0.39 -1.95 8.04
CA LEU A 89 0.88 -2.43 7.52
C LEU A 89 1.81 -2.78 8.68
N THR A 90 2.55 -3.88 8.54
CA THR A 90 3.58 -4.27 9.49
C THR A 90 4.92 -4.37 8.79
N LEU A 91 5.90 -3.61 9.23
CA LEU A 91 7.29 -3.69 8.78
C LEU A 91 8.06 -4.58 9.75
N LEU A 92 8.59 -5.70 9.26
CA LEU A 92 9.50 -6.52 10.05
C LEU A 92 10.86 -5.82 10.21
N PRO A 93 11.67 -6.19 11.23
CA PRO A 93 13.00 -5.62 11.43
C PRO A 93 13.88 -5.68 10.19
N GLY A 94 14.56 -4.57 9.88
CA GLY A 94 15.45 -4.46 8.72
C GLY A 94 14.73 -4.23 7.38
N TYR A 95 13.40 -4.13 7.35
CA TYR A 95 12.68 -3.82 6.12
C TYR A 95 12.93 -2.38 5.67
N GLU A 96 13.23 -2.22 4.39
CA GLU A 96 13.30 -0.91 3.73
C GLU A 96 12.67 -1.02 2.34
N ARG A 97 11.86 -0.03 2.00
CA ARG A 97 11.21 0.09 0.71
C ARG A 97 11.19 1.53 0.23
N LEU A 98 11.56 1.73 -1.02
CA LEU A 98 11.29 2.95 -1.77
C LEU A 98 10.06 2.75 -2.64
N SER A 99 9.15 3.70 -2.62
CA SER A 99 7.92 3.73 -3.42
C SER A 99 8.06 4.72 -4.55
N GLU A 100 7.62 4.31 -5.72
CA GLU A 100 7.42 5.25 -6.83
C GLU A 100 6.26 6.20 -6.50
N PRO A 101 6.27 7.42 -7.05
CA PRO A 101 5.17 8.36 -6.90
C PRO A 101 3.83 7.76 -7.30
N HIS A 102 2.80 8.04 -6.53
CA HIS A 102 1.42 7.81 -6.93
C HIS A 102 0.96 8.81 -7.99
N SER A 103 -0.29 8.69 -8.45
CA SER A 103 -0.90 9.69 -9.34
C SER A 103 -0.96 11.07 -8.66
N GLU A 104 -0.95 12.11 -9.47
CA GLU A 104 -1.01 13.50 -8.98
C GLU A 104 -2.16 13.71 -7.99
N GLY A 105 -1.87 14.39 -6.90
CA GLY A 105 -2.80 14.75 -5.85
C GLY A 105 -3.13 13.64 -4.85
N VAL A 106 -2.58 12.43 -4.99
CA VAL A 106 -2.73 11.37 -3.98
C VAL A 106 -2.03 11.77 -2.69
N VAL A 107 -2.71 11.57 -1.58
CA VAL A 107 -2.25 11.92 -0.23
C VAL A 107 -2.28 10.68 0.65
N GLU A 108 -1.21 10.46 1.40
CA GLU A 108 -1.16 9.42 2.41
C GLU A 108 -1.20 9.98 3.83
N HIS A 109 -1.89 9.25 4.70
CA HIS A 109 -1.94 9.52 6.13
C HIS A 109 -1.41 8.27 6.84
N VAL A 110 -0.31 8.43 7.54
CA VAL A 110 0.35 7.36 8.29
C VAL A 110 0.18 7.63 9.78
N VAL A 111 -0.28 6.61 10.52
CA VAL A 111 -0.41 6.64 11.99
C VAL A 111 0.31 5.45 12.56
N VAL A 112 1.36 5.64 13.34
CA VAL A 112 2.09 4.54 13.99
C VAL A 112 1.27 4.02 15.16
N VAL A 113 0.88 2.75 15.08
CA VAL A 113 0.02 2.07 16.07
C VAL A 113 0.87 1.34 17.11
N ARG A 114 2.03 0.82 16.71
CA ARG A 114 2.97 0.11 17.59
C ARG A 114 4.39 0.15 17.05
N GLY A 115 5.33 0.38 17.94
CA GLY A 115 6.76 0.41 17.62
C GLY A 115 7.21 1.73 17.02
N GLU A 116 8.31 1.68 16.28
CA GLU A 116 8.92 2.85 15.63
C GLU A 116 9.28 2.51 14.20
N MET A 117 9.16 3.48 13.30
CA MET A 117 9.52 3.36 11.91
C MET A 117 10.11 4.67 11.39
N GLU A 118 10.64 4.65 10.18
CA GLU A 118 11.03 5.86 9.48
C GLU A 118 10.31 5.97 8.14
N LEU A 119 9.87 7.18 7.83
CA LEU A 119 9.23 7.58 6.59
C LEU A 119 10.17 8.46 5.78
N LEU A 120 10.44 8.12 4.52
CA LEU A 120 11.16 8.95 3.59
C LEU A 120 10.18 9.89 2.87
N VAL A 121 10.39 11.19 3.00
CA VAL A 121 9.72 12.22 2.21
C VAL A 121 10.72 13.30 1.84
N ARG A 122 10.75 13.70 0.57
CA ARG A 122 11.71 14.74 0.06
C ARG A 122 13.16 14.40 0.42
N ASP A 123 13.56 13.16 0.19
CA ASP A 123 14.92 12.65 0.42
C ASP A 123 15.39 12.69 1.90
N VAL A 124 14.48 12.87 2.85
CA VAL A 124 14.77 12.87 4.28
C VAL A 124 13.99 11.76 4.99
N TRP A 125 14.73 10.89 5.69
CA TRP A 125 14.13 9.91 6.59
C TRP A 125 13.69 10.58 7.89
N GLN A 126 12.39 10.57 8.13
CA GLN A 126 11.76 11.12 9.33
C GLN A 126 11.38 9.96 10.27
N PRO A 127 11.97 9.89 11.49
CA PRO A 127 11.55 8.90 12.47
C PRO A 127 10.13 9.21 12.98
N LEU A 128 9.34 8.15 13.14
CA LEU A 128 7.99 8.18 13.68
C LEU A 128 7.86 7.13 14.78
N LYS A 129 7.31 7.55 15.91
CA LYS A 129 7.07 6.71 17.10
C LYS A 129 5.59 6.37 17.23
N GLU A 130 5.33 5.39 18.09
CA GLU A 130 3.97 5.02 18.48
C GLU A 130 3.14 6.23 18.89
N GLY A 131 1.92 6.34 18.36
CA GLY A 131 1.01 7.47 18.57
C GLY A 131 1.26 8.68 17.67
N GLU A 132 2.37 8.73 16.92
CA GLU A 132 2.62 9.83 15.99
C GLU A 132 1.93 9.58 14.64
N ALA A 133 1.54 10.69 14.01
CA ALA A 133 0.88 10.68 12.72
C ALA A 133 1.48 11.73 11.80
N VAL A 134 1.50 11.41 10.50
CA VAL A 134 1.96 12.32 9.45
C VAL A 134 1.05 12.23 8.23
N ARG A 135 0.88 13.35 7.54
CA ARG A 135 0.23 13.42 6.23
C ARG A 135 1.19 14.03 5.23
N PHE A 136 1.30 13.43 4.05
CA PHE A 136 2.18 13.92 2.99
C PHE A 136 1.57 13.70 1.60
N ALA A 137 2.02 14.49 0.63
CA ALA A 137 1.73 14.29 -0.78
C ALA A 137 2.51 13.07 -1.28
N ALA A 138 1.79 12.03 -1.69
CA ALA A 138 2.38 10.77 -2.11
C ALA A 138 2.62 10.68 -3.63
N ASP A 139 2.38 11.75 -4.35
CA ASP A 139 2.74 11.96 -5.76
C ASP A 139 4.24 12.32 -5.95
N GLN A 140 5.04 12.13 -4.92
CA GLN A 140 6.49 12.28 -4.91
C GLN A 140 7.15 10.98 -4.43
N PRO A 141 8.45 10.74 -4.73
CA PRO A 141 9.19 9.62 -4.17
C PRO A 141 9.11 9.61 -2.65
N HIS A 142 8.76 8.48 -2.08
CA HIS A 142 8.66 8.28 -0.64
C HIS A 142 9.08 6.86 -0.28
N GLY A 143 9.17 6.54 0.99
CA GLY A 143 9.61 5.20 1.42
C GLY A 143 9.32 4.93 2.88
N TYR A 144 9.41 3.66 3.23
CA TYR A 144 9.16 3.17 4.58
C TYR A 144 10.28 2.24 4.98
N ARG A 145 10.79 2.38 6.20
CA ARG A 145 11.74 1.41 6.76
C ARG A 145 11.56 1.22 8.26
N ASN A 146 12.00 0.05 8.69
CA ASN A 146 12.10 -0.29 10.11
C ASN A 146 13.57 -0.62 10.44
N PRO A 147 14.37 0.34 10.91
CA PRO A 147 15.74 0.10 11.32
C PRO A 147 15.85 -0.56 12.70
N GLY A 148 14.74 -0.73 13.40
CA GLY A 148 14.66 -1.31 14.73
C GLY A 148 14.76 -2.84 14.77
N THR A 149 14.63 -3.40 15.97
CA THR A 149 14.71 -4.84 16.23
C THR A 149 13.34 -5.48 16.48
N LEU A 150 12.28 -4.68 16.59
CA LEU A 150 10.90 -5.13 16.77
C LEU A 150 10.06 -4.73 15.58
N PRO A 151 8.98 -5.48 15.26
CA PRO A 151 8.05 -5.08 14.21
C PRO A 151 7.42 -3.71 14.48
N ALA A 152 7.27 -2.89 13.44
CA ALA A 152 6.54 -1.65 13.47
C ALA A 152 5.18 -1.82 12.76
N VAL A 153 4.10 -1.38 13.41
CA VAL A 153 2.73 -1.46 12.87
C VAL A 153 2.19 -0.05 12.69
N PHE A 154 1.64 0.22 11.53
CA PHE A 154 1.03 1.51 11.25
C PHE A 154 -0.21 1.39 10.38
N HIS A 155 -1.14 2.31 10.52
CA HIS A 155 -2.23 2.50 9.59
C HIS A 155 -1.81 3.44 8.48
N ASN A 156 -2.13 3.09 7.25
CA ASN A 156 -1.92 3.91 6.07
C ASN A 156 -3.26 4.12 5.35
N LEU A 157 -3.79 5.34 5.42
CA LEU A 157 -4.93 5.76 4.63
C LEU A 157 -4.42 6.49 3.39
N ILE A 158 -4.76 5.96 2.22
CA ILE A 158 -4.41 6.52 0.92
C ILE A 158 -5.66 7.15 0.33
N TYR A 159 -5.65 8.47 0.22
CA TYR A 159 -6.73 9.24 -0.37
C TYR A 159 -6.44 9.55 -1.84
N TYR A 160 -7.39 9.25 -2.68
CA TYR A 160 -7.38 9.51 -4.12
C TYR A 160 -8.37 10.64 -4.43
N PRO A 161 -7.90 11.84 -4.83
CA PRO A 161 -8.81 12.91 -5.20
C PRO A 161 -9.64 12.55 -6.44
N PRO A 162 -10.82 13.14 -6.60
CA PRO A 162 -11.65 12.90 -7.78
C PRO A 162 -10.87 13.13 -9.08
N GLY A 163 -10.86 12.14 -9.95
CA GLY A 163 -10.14 12.18 -11.24
C GLY A 163 -8.69 11.67 -11.21
N SER A 164 -8.10 11.40 -10.03
CA SER A 164 -6.75 10.83 -9.94
C SER A 164 -6.73 9.31 -10.15
N ALA A 165 -7.75 8.59 -9.74
CA ALA A 165 -7.92 7.19 -10.07
C ALA A 165 -8.54 7.09 -11.46
N ARG A 166 -7.81 6.58 -12.46
CA ARG A 166 -8.44 6.10 -13.69
C ARG A 166 -9.32 4.93 -13.29
N GLN A 167 -10.61 5.18 -13.12
CA GLN A 167 -11.59 4.12 -12.98
C GLN A 167 -11.45 3.22 -14.20
N SER A 168 -11.00 1.99 -13.97
CA SER A 168 -11.12 0.93 -14.97
C SER A 168 -12.61 0.73 -15.25
N ARG A 169 -13.02 1.11 -16.44
CA ARG A 169 -14.33 0.73 -17.00
C ARG A 169 -14.32 -0.75 -17.31
#